data_c53a731bf798487e73cbcdf11d39ecce
#
_entry.id   c53a731bf798487e73cbcdf11d39ecce
#
_cell.length_a   1.000
_cell.length_b   1.000
_cell.length_c   1.000
_cell.angle_alpha   90.00
_cell.angle_beta   90.00
_cell.angle_gamma   90.00
#
_symmetry.space_group_name_H-M   'P 1'
#
loop_
_entity.id
_entity.type
_entity.pdbx_description
1 polymer ?
#
loop_
_entity_poly.entity_id
_entity_poly.type
_entity_poly.pdbx_seq_one_letter_code
_entity_poly.pdbx_strand_id
1 'polypeptide(L)'
;MAQFRSKPFGVTQNGDKVDEYIISNPGGLEVSVLNYGCVIKNLFVPTKTGPVDVVVGHDTLADYEADFNSSGSTCCGAFVGRYANRIENAEFSHSGKTYKLEANNGKNHLHGTFPRKIYDVKMFGDTLLMETESPAGEDGFPGNLKVSVRYILTPDNTLRMDYRVSTDEDTIINLTNHTYFNLDGGGNVLGQKLRIYASNYLEGNNETCPTGKILPVDGTPMDFRTGKPLGRDLDTGFYQTTMAGGGFDHCYVLDRPRGASQSLCAWASSDKTGISMKMYTTQPGIQLYTGNFLQNCPSPGKGGVPLEKYGGFALETQHFPCSPSHPEFPTTVLRAGKVFRANTTLRFFTGRQCGRL
;
A
#
# COMPACT_ATOMS: atom_id res chain seq x y z
N MET A 1 -22.28 14.51 -6.53
CA MET A 1 -22.19 13.47 -5.51
C MET A 1 -21.62 12.23 -6.17
N ALA A 2 -20.87 11.41 -5.42
CA ALA A 2 -20.40 10.13 -5.92
C ALA A 2 -21.59 9.19 -6.20
N GLN A 3 -21.44 8.33 -7.21
CA GLN A 3 -22.40 7.28 -7.53
C GLN A 3 -21.83 5.94 -7.07
N PHE A 4 -22.68 5.07 -6.54
CA PHE A 4 -22.32 3.74 -6.08
C PHE A 4 -23.07 2.68 -6.87
N ARG A 5 -22.38 1.60 -7.17
CA ARG A 5 -22.95 0.35 -7.68
C ARG A 5 -22.19 -0.84 -7.10
N SER A 6 -22.82 -1.98 -7.03
CA SER A 6 -22.15 -3.23 -6.64
C SER A 6 -22.59 -4.35 -7.56
N LYS A 7 -21.75 -5.37 -7.67
CA LYS A 7 -22.04 -6.60 -8.38
C LYS A 7 -21.32 -7.78 -7.72
N PRO A 8 -21.87 -9.00 -7.82
CA PRO A 8 -21.15 -10.20 -7.36
C PRO A 8 -19.78 -10.32 -8.08
N PHE A 9 -18.76 -10.66 -7.32
CA PHE A 9 -17.43 -10.92 -7.87
C PHE A 9 -17.05 -12.41 -7.82
N GLY A 10 -17.49 -13.12 -6.76
CA GLY A 10 -17.28 -14.55 -6.62
C GLY A 10 -17.66 -15.07 -5.23
N VAL A 11 -17.27 -16.33 -5.00
CA VAL A 11 -17.38 -16.98 -3.69
C VAL A 11 -16.01 -17.57 -3.37
N THR A 12 -15.49 -17.29 -2.18
CA THR A 12 -14.18 -17.82 -1.75
C THR A 12 -14.22 -19.34 -1.61
N GLN A 13 -13.05 -19.98 -1.55
CA GLN A 13 -12.94 -21.41 -1.27
C GLN A 13 -13.59 -21.80 0.06
N ASN A 14 -13.71 -20.86 1.01
CA ASN A 14 -14.37 -21.07 2.29
C ASN A 14 -15.88 -20.83 2.25
N GLY A 15 -16.44 -20.45 1.10
CA GLY A 15 -17.88 -20.20 0.92
C GLY A 15 -18.34 -18.77 1.19
N ASP A 16 -17.43 -17.85 1.43
CA ASP A 16 -17.77 -16.43 1.68
C ASP A 16 -18.06 -15.70 0.37
N LYS A 17 -19.12 -14.90 0.36
CA LYS A 17 -19.49 -14.07 -0.80
C LYS A 17 -18.58 -12.86 -0.91
N VAL A 18 -18.07 -12.64 -2.12
CA VAL A 18 -17.29 -11.45 -2.46
C VAL A 18 -18.03 -10.64 -3.51
N ASP A 19 -18.21 -9.36 -3.20
CA ASP A 19 -18.78 -8.37 -4.09
C ASP A 19 -17.76 -7.31 -4.47
N GLU A 20 -17.88 -6.78 -5.68
CA GLU A 20 -17.17 -5.63 -6.18
C GLU A 20 -18.02 -4.37 -6.00
N TYR A 21 -17.52 -3.40 -5.25
CA TYR A 21 -18.16 -2.10 -4.98
C TYR A 21 -17.49 -1.02 -5.83
N ILE A 22 -18.27 -0.33 -6.62
CA ILE A 22 -17.76 0.64 -7.59
C ILE A 22 -18.25 2.03 -7.18
N ILE A 23 -17.33 2.97 -7.07
CA ILE A 23 -17.58 4.37 -6.77
C ILE A 23 -17.10 5.20 -7.95
N SER A 24 -17.94 6.07 -8.49
CA SER A 24 -17.56 7.02 -9.53
C SER A 24 -17.96 8.45 -9.15
N ASN A 25 -17.19 9.43 -9.63
CA ASN A 25 -17.44 10.84 -9.38
C ASN A 25 -17.76 11.59 -10.67
N PRO A 26 -18.34 12.82 -10.61
CA PRO A 26 -18.59 13.63 -11.80
C PRO A 26 -17.31 14.02 -12.57
N GLY A 27 -16.14 13.97 -11.94
CA GLY A 27 -14.84 14.22 -12.58
C GLY A 27 -14.36 13.08 -13.47
N GLY A 28 -15.09 11.95 -13.48
CA GLY A 28 -14.79 10.77 -14.30
C GLY A 28 -13.80 9.78 -13.66
N LEU A 29 -13.35 10.04 -12.42
CA LEU A 29 -12.58 9.04 -11.67
C LEU A 29 -13.55 7.94 -11.19
N GLU A 30 -13.16 6.69 -11.41
CA GLU A 30 -13.90 5.52 -10.92
C GLU A 30 -12.94 4.58 -10.20
N VAL A 31 -13.35 4.10 -9.03
CA VAL A 31 -12.61 3.11 -8.26
C VAL A 31 -13.51 1.92 -7.96
N SER A 32 -12.99 0.71 -8.09
CA SER A 32 -13.66 -0.49 -7.63
C SER A 32 -12.87 -1.15 -6.49
N VAL A 33 -13.60 -1.58 -5.46
CA VAL A 33 -13.05 -2.17 -4.24
C VAL A 33 -13.78 -3.47 -3.94
N LEU A 34 -13.04 -4.53 -3.63
CA LEU A 34 -13.60 -5.81 -3.17
C LEU A 34 -13.78 -5.80 -1.66
N ASN A 35 -14.83 -6.45 -1.16
CA ASN A 35 -14.94 -6.73 0.28
C ASN A 35 -14.01 -7.86 0.76
N TYR A 36 -13.26 -8.49 -0.12
CA TYR A 36 -12.13 -9.36 0.17
C TYR A 36 -10.86 -8.53 0.23
N GLY A 37 -10.22 -8.47 1.40
CA GLY A 37 -8.98 -7.71 1.62
C GLY A 37 -9.09 -6.19 1.40
N CYS A 38 -10.29 -5.61 1.25
CA CYS A 38 -10.47 -4.22 0.85
C CYS A 38 -9.65 -3.86 -0.42
N VAL A 39 -9.53 -4.80 -1.36
CA VAL A 39 -8.69 -4.68 -2.55
C VAL A 39 -9.18 -3.57 -3.46
N ILE A 40 -8.34 -2.58 -3.75
CA ILE A 40 -8.56 -1.68 -4.88
C ILE A 40 -8.27 -2.47 -6.16
N LYS A 41 -9.35 -2.96 -6.80
CA LYS A 41 -9.27 -3.80 -8.00
C LYS A 41 -9.00 -2.99 -9.26
N ASN A 42 -9.72 -1.88 -9.43
CA ASN A 42 -9.55 -0.97 -10.55
C ASN A 42 -9.54 0.49 -10.07
N LEU A 43 -8.80 1.32 -10.77
CA LEU A 43 -8.79 2.77 -10.58
C LEU A 43 -8.69 3.44 -11.97
N PHE A 44 -9.84 3.78 -12.54
CA PHE A 44 -9.92 4.40 -13.86
C PHE A 44 -9.77 5.92 -13.77
N VAL A 45 -8.67 6.43 -14.29
CA VAL A 45 -8.40 7.87 -14.38
C VAL A 45 -8.85 8.37 -15.75
N PRO A 46 -9.72 9.41 -15.84
CA PRO A 46 -10.18 9.95 -17.11
C PRO A 46 -9.02 10.64 -17.85
N THR A 47 -8.86 10.33 -19.13
CA THR A 47 -7.94 11.01 -20.04
C THR A 47 -8.66 11.50 -21.31
N LYS A 48 -7.94 12.23 -22.16
CA LYS A 48 -8.51 12.69 -23.44
C LYS A 48 -8.84 11.55 -24.41
N THR A 49 -8.16 10.41 -24.27
CA THR A 49 -8.30 9.22 -25.13
C THR A 49 -9.18 8.14 -24.52
N GLY A 50 -9.78 8.40 -23.36
CA GLY A 50 -10.57 7.45 -22.59
C GLY A 50 -9.99 7.20 -21.19
N PRO A 51 -10.73 6.48 -20.32
CA PRO A 51 -10.24 6.16 -18.98
C PRO A 51 -9.10 5.15 -19.05
N VAL A 52 -8.10 5.33 -18.19
CA VAL A 52 -6.96 4.40 -18.01
C VAL A 52 -7.03 3.78 -16.65
N ASP A 53 -7.02 2.45 -16.56
CA ASP A 53 -6.86 1.74 -15.30
C ASP A 53 -5.39 1.82 -14.85
N VAL A 54 -5.15 2.53 -13.77
CA VAL A 54 -3.78 2.83 -13.29
C VAL A 54 -3.30 1.90 -12.19
N VAL A 55 -3.99 0.76 -11.95
CA VAL A 55 -3.62 -0.19 -10.92
C VAL A 55 -3.47 -1.61 -11.46
N VAL A 56 -2.46 -2.30 -10.97
CA VAL A 56 -2.20 -3.71 -11.23
C VAL A 56 -3.08 -4.57 -10.31
N GLY A 57 -3.48 -5.75 -10.77
CA GLY A 57 -4.30 -6.69 -10.00
C GLY A 57 -4.73 -7.87 -10.85
N HIS A 58 -5.75 -8.59 -10.41
CA HIS A 58 -6.28 -9.79 -11.07
C HIS A 58 -7.72 -9.58 -11.55
N ASP A 59 -8.18 -10.44 -12.46
CA ASP A 59 -9.56 -10.35 -12.98
C ASP A 59 -10.54 -11.18 -12.16
N THR A 60 -10.09 -12.27 -11.54
CA THR A 60 -10.97 -13.21 -10.83
C THR A 60 -10.64 -13.31 -9.34
N LEU A 61 -11.63 -13.72 -8.54
CA LEU A 61 -11.42 -13.98 -7.12
C LEU A 61 -10.44 -15.15 -6.90
N ALA A 62 -10.51 -16.18 -7.75
CA ALA A 62 -9.61 -17.34 -7.67
C ALA A 62 -8.14 -16.92 -7.84
N ASP A 63 -7.86 -15.96 -8.72
CA ASP A 63 -6.51 -15.43 -8.90
C ASP A 63 -6.03 -14.65 -7.67
N TYR A 64 -6.90 -13.83 -7.04
CA TYR A 64 -6.59 -13.15 -5.78
C TYR A 64 -6.34 -14.14 -4.64
N GLU A 65 -7.17 -15.21 -4.52
CA GLU A 65 -6.97 -16.24 -3.50
C GLU A 65 -5.66 -16.99 -3.71
N ALA A 66 -5.34 -17.37 -4.95
CA ALA A 66 -4.09 -18.05 -5.28
C ALA A 66 -2.85 -17.18 -5.00
N ASP A 67 -2.89 -15.89 -5.34
CA ASP A 67 -1.83 -14.93 -5.00
C ASP A 67 -1.70 -14.78 -3.47
N PHE A 68 -2.78 -14.41 -2.79
CA PHE A 68 -2.73 -14.06 -1.36
C PHE A 68 -2.43 -15.25 -0.44
N ASN A 69 -2.63 -16.48 -0.90
CA ASN A 69 -2.25 -17.70 -0.18
C ASN A 69 -0.86 -18.21 -0.58
N SER A 70 -0.18 -17.58 -1.53
CA SER A 70 1.17 -17.97 -1.94
C SER A 70 2.24 -17.44 -0.97
N SER A 71 3.38 -18.12 -0.89
CA SER A 71 4.54 -17.66 -0.09
C SER A 71 5.19 -16.38 -0.63
N GLY A 72 4.90 -16.03 -1.88
CA GLY A 72 5.37 -14.81 -2.56
C GLY A 72 4.25 -13.85 -2.87
N SER A 73 3.21 -13.82 -2.03
CA SER A 73 2.04 -12.97 -2.21
C SER A 73 2.41 -11.54 -2.57
N THR A 74 1.79 -11.04 -3.62
CA THR A 74 1.97 -9.64 -4.05
C THR A 74 1.12 -8.69 -3.23
N CYS A 75 0.06 -9.16 -2.56
CA CYS A 75 -0.95 -8.32 -1.91
C CYS A 75 -1.53 -7.23 -2.82
N CYS A 76 -1.63 -7.48 -4.14
CA CYS A 76 -2.07 -6.50 -5.13
C CYS A 76 -3.35 -5.77 -4.73
N GLY A 77 -3.25 -4.46 -4.47
CA GLY A 77 -4.37 -3.60 -4.12
C GLY A 77 -4.93 -3.75 -2.72
N ALA A 78 -4.46 -4.73 -1.93
CA ALA A 78 -5.03 -5.09 -0.65
C ALA A 78 -4.75 -4.05 0.46
N PHE A 79 -5.66 -3.97 1.42
CA PHE A 79 -5.41 -3.37 2.72
C PHE A 79 -4.61 -4.35 3.58
N VAL A 80 -3.49 -3.91 4.10
CA VAL A 80 -2.47 -4.72 4.78
C VAL A 80 -2.43 -4.42 6.27
N GLY A 81 -2.39 -5.48 7.07
CA GLY A 81 -2.36 -5.46 8.53
C GLY A 81 -2.45 -6.91 9.10
N ARG A 82 -2.31 -7.16 10.45
CA ARG A 82 -2.18 -6.09 11.48
C ARG A 82 -0.93 -5.23 11.36
N TYR A 83 0.14 -5.77 10.79
CA TYR A 83 1.41 -5.07 10.70
C TYR A 83 1.90 -5.06 9.23
N ALA A 84 1.83 -3.90 8.61
CA ALA A 84 2.35 -3.66 7.27
C ALA A 84 3.87 -3.78 7.27
N ASN A 85 4.41 -4.37 6.19
CA ASN A 85 5.81 -4.70 6.05
C ASN A 85 6.27 -5.72 7.10
N ARG A 86 7.57 -5.79 7.41
CA ARG A 86 8.17 -6.86 8.20
C ARG A 86 8.23 -6.59 9.71
N ILE A 87 8.15 -7.68 10.48
CA ILE A 87 8.62 -7.78 11.86
C ILE A 87 9.71 -8.83 11.86
N GLU A 88 10.93 -8.41 12.19
CA GLU A 88 12.11 -9.24 12.19
C GLU A 88 11.99 -10.42 13.17
N ASN A 89 12.46 -11.62 12.76
CA ASN A 89 12.37 -12.87 13.50
C ASN A 89 10.95 -13.29 13.90
N ALA A 90 9.91 -12.72 13.29
CA ALA A 90 8.50 -12.99 13.60
C ALA A 90 8.20 -12.93 15.12
N GLU A 91 8.80 -11.97 15.83
CA GLU A 91 8.52 -11.77 17.26
C GLU A 91 8.68 -10.31 17.68
N PHE A 92 7.99 -9.93 18.74
CA PHE A 92 8.19 -8.63 19.38
C PHE A 92 7.97 -8.72 20.88
N SER A 93 8.60 -7.81 21.61
CA SER A 93 8.42 -7.70 23.07
C SER A 93 7.65 -6.43 23.42
N HIS A 94 6.65 -6.57 24.30
CA HIS A 94 5.90 -5.46 24.86
C HIS A 94 5.56 -5.73 26.33
N SER A 95 5.80 -4.75 27.20
CA SER A 95 5.51 -4.83 28.65
C SER A 95 6.08 -6.09 29.34
N GLY A 96 7.30 -6.49 28.96
CA GLY A 96 8.00 -7.64 29.54
C GLY A 96 7.54 -9.01 29.03
N LYS A 97 6.63 -9.06 28.07
CA LYS A 97 6.16 -10.28 27.42
C LYS A 97 6.61 -10.31 25.96
N THR A 98 7.11 -11.47 25.51
CA THR A 98 7.45 -11.72 24.10
C THR A 98 6.28 -12.42 23.40
N TYR A 99 5.87 -11.88 22.26
CA TYR A 99 4.85 -12.44 21.39
C TYR A 99 5.51 -13.00 20.15
N LYS A 100 5.19 -14.27 19.85
CA LYS A 100 5.65 -14.95 18.63
C LYS A 100 4.55 -14.87 17.57
N LEU A 101 4.95 -14.47 16.38
CA LEU A 101 4.06 -14.31 15.22
C LEU A 101 4.24 -15.45 14.25
N GLU A 102 3.35 -15.56 13.27
CA GLU A 102 3.53 -16.45 12.14
C GLU A 102 4.72 -15.99 11.28
N ALA A 103 5.71 -16.88 11.08
CA ALA A 103 6.84 -16.63 10.18
C ALA A 103 6.42 -17.00 8.75
N ASN A 104 5.93 -16.03 7.99
CA ASN A 104 5.41 -16.21 6.63
C ASN A 104 6.32 -15.65 5.53
N ASN A 105 7.48 -15.09 5.92
CA ASN A 105 8.49 -14.57 4.98
C ASN A 105 9.90 -14.93 5.47
N GLY A 106 10.33 -16.16 5.19
CA GLY A 106 11.52 -16.73 5.80
C GLY A 106 11.34 -16.84 7.31
N LYS A 107 12.25 -16.21 8.09
CA LYS A 107 12.11 -16.13 9.54
C LYS A 107 11.27 -14.95 10.03
N ASN A 108 10.83 -14.07 9.12
CA ASN A 108 10.16 -12.82 9.45
C ASN A 108 8.63 -12.95 9.29
N HIS A 109 7.89 -12.09 9.97
CA HIS A 109 6.46 -11.88 9.69
C HIS A 109 6.31 -10.76 8.67
N LEU A 110 5.43 -10.91 7.68
CA LEU A 110 5.19 -9.93 6.63
C LEU A 110 3.68 -9.76 6.38
N HIS A 111 3.19 -8.53 6.42
CA HIS A 111 1.86 -8.06 6.02
C HIS A 111 0.64 -8.63 6.78
N GLY A 112 0.71 -9.85 7.35
CA GLY A 112 -0.38 -10.48 8.09
C GLY A 112 -1.55 -10.96 7.24
N THR A 113 -2.72 -11.12 7.88
CA THR A 113 -3.89 -11.81 7.30
C THR A 113 -4.95 -10.88 6.70
N PHE A 114 -4.87 -9.56 6.89
CA PHE A 114 -5.91 -8.63 6.43
C PHE A 114 -6.21 -8.70 4.93
N PRO A 115 -5.25 -8.99 4.02
CA PRO A 115 -5.54 -9.21 2.60
C PRO A 115 -6.53 -10.35 2.32
N ARG A 116 -6.65 -11.32 3.23
CA ARG A 116 -7.50 -12.51 3.08
C ARG A 116 -8.83 -12.43 3.83
N LYS A 117 -9.10 -11.32 4.52
CA LYS A 117 -10.34 -11.15 5.31
C LYS A 117 -11.50 -10.68 4.46
N ILE A 118 -12.70 -11.08 4.86
CA ILE A 118 -13.95 -10.50 4.38
C ILE A 118 -14.33 -9.31 5.27
N TYR A 119 -14.83 -8.27 4.65
CA TYR A 119 -15.26 -7.05 5.33
C TYR A 119 -16.75 -6.82 5.12
N ASP A 120 -17.45 -6.46 6.19
CA ASP A 120 -18.82 -5.94 6.12
C ASP A 120 -18.82 -4.57 5.47
N VAL A 121 -19.78 -4.33 4.58
CA VAL A 121 -19.81 -3.12 3.75
C VAL A 121 -21.04 -2.29 4.01
N LYS A 122 -20.85 -0.98 4.17
CA LYS A 122 -21.91 0.04 4.24
C LYS A 122 -21.59 1.18 3.28
N MET A 123 -22.60 1.66 2.58
CA MET A 123 -22.49 2.79 1.67
C MET A 123 -23.39 3.93 2.16
N PHE A 124 -22.83 5.13 2.32
CA PHE A 124 -23.60 6.31 2.72
C PHE A 124 -22.90 7.60 2.25
N GLY A 125 -23.70 8.53 1.72
CA GLY A 125 -23.17 9.79 1.19
C GLY A 125 -22.19 9.57 0.04
N ASP A 126 -20.91 9.89 0.26
CA ASP A 126 -19.78 9.70 -0.66
C ASP A 126 -18.79 8.64 -0.14
N THR A 127 -19.20 7.86 0.85
CA THR A 127 -18.34 6.94 1.62
C THR A 127 -18.74 5.49 1.40
N LEU A 128 -17.74 4.66 1.06
CA LEU A 128 -17.75 3.21 1.18
C LEU A 128 -17.01 2.86 2.47
N LEU A 129 -17.73 2.34 3.46
CA LEU A 129 -17.17 1.88 4.74
C LEU A 129 -17.07 0.36 4.72
N MET A 130 -15.90 -0.16 5.03
CA MET A 130 -15.60 -1.58 5.17
C MET A 130 -15.13 -1.86 6.59
N GLU A 131 -15.73 -2.85 7.27
CA GLU A 131 -15.47 -3.17 8.67
C GLU A 131 -15.18 -4.66 8.84
N THR A 132 -14.24 -4.99 9.72
CA THR A 132 -13.95 -6.37 10.13
C THR A 132 -13.41 -6.39 11.56
N GLU A 133 -13.36 -7.59 12.13
CA GLU A 133 -12.71 -7.83 13.42
C GLU A 133 -11.49 -8.74 13.22
N SER A 134 -10.51 -8.59 14.12
CA SER A 134 -9.34 -9.44 14.18
C SER A 134 -9.19 -9.89 15.63
N PRO A 135 -9.46 -11.18 15.94
CA PRO A 135 -9.45 -11.68 17.29
C PRO A 135 -8.05 -11.73 17.90
N ALA A 136 -7.96 -11.67 19.23
CA ALA A 136 -6.72 -11.90 19.94
C ALA A 136 -6.12 -13.26 19.56
N GLY A 137 -4.80 -13.29 19.31
CA GLY A 137 -4.08 -14.48 18.87
C GLY A 137 -4.04 -14.67 17.34
N GLU A 138 -4.79 -13.90 16.55
CA GLU A 138 -4.64 -13.92 15.09
C GLU A 138 -3.22 -13.50 14.71
N ASP A 139 -2.55 -14.32 13.88
CA ASP A 139 -1.11 -14.20 13.53
C ASP A 139 -0.16 -14.17 14.73
N GLY A 140 -0.64 -14.42 15.97
CA GLY A 140 0.11 -14.34 17.23
C GLY A 140 0.01 -12.98 17.95
N PHE A 141 -0.73 -12.01 17.41
CA PHE A 141 -0.87 -10.68 18.03
C PHE A 141 -1.87 -10.68 19.20
N PRO A 142 -1.60 -9.92 20.31
CA PRO A 142 -2.56 -9.73 21.40
C PRO A 142 -3.68 -8.76 21.02
N GLY A 143 -4.77 -8.82 21.80
CA GLY A 143 -5.90 -7.92 21.73
C GLY A 143 -6.87 -8.19 20.57
N ASN A 144 -8.15 -7.95 20.84
CA ASN A 144 -9.18 -7.96 19.80
C ASN A 144 -9.22 -6.61 19.10
N LEU A 145 -9.17 -6.61 17.78
CA LEU A 145 -9.26 -5.39 16.99
C LEU A 145 -10.63 -5.24 16.33
N LYS A 146 -11.16 -4.01 16.38
CA LYS A 146 -12.21 -3.55 15.47
C LYS A 146 -11.57 -2.65 14.43
N VAL A 147 -11.66 -3.05 13.18
CA VAL A 147 -10.98 -2.42 12.03
C VAL A 147 -12.00 -1.81 11.10
N SER A 148 -11.79 -0.58 10.68
CA SER A 148 -12.58 0.03 9.62
C SER A 148 -11.72 0.79 8.61
N VAL A 149 -12.06 0.62 7.34
CA VAL A 149 -11.48 1.31 6.19
C VAL A 149 -12.58 2.09 5.48
N ARG A 150 -12.35 3.37 5.20
CA ARG A 150 -13.28 4.20 4.44
C ARG A 150 -12.63 4.63 3.14
N TYR A 151 -13.35 4.44 2.04
CA TYR A 151 -13.02 4.99 0.74
C TYR A 151 -13.97 6.14 0.44
N ILE A 152 -13.43 7.33 0.22
CA ILE A 152 -14.18 8.55 -0.04
C ILE A 152 -13.69 9.12 -1.36
N LEU A 153 -14.60 9.25 -2.34
CA LEU A 153 -14.29 9.77 -3.66
C LEU A 153 -14.90 11.15 -3.84
N THR A 154 -14.04 12.17 -3.86
CA THR A 154 -14.50 13.57 -3.98
C THR A 154 -14.63 14.01 -5.44
N PRO A 155 -15.39 15.10 -5.73
CA PRO A 155 -15.63 15.55 -7.12
C PRO A 155 -14.37 15.99 -7.88
N ASP A 156 -13.29 16.32 -7.20
CA ASP A 156 -12.03 16.81 -7.76
C ASP A 156 -11.00 15.72 -8.04
N ASN A 157 -11.46 14.49 -8.31
CA ASN A 157 -10.66 13.31 -8.62
C ASN A 157 -9.68 12.95 -7.48
N THR A 158 -10.17 13.04 -6.25
CA THR A 158 -9.42 12.66 -5.05
C THR A 158 -10.05 11.44 -4.40
N LEU A 159 -9.28 10.37 -4.25
CA LEU A 159 -9.60 9.18 -3.46
C LEU A 159 -8.91 9.29 -2.11
N ARG A 160 -9.69 9.35 -1.03
CA ARG A 160 -9.19 9.33 0.34
C ARG A 160 -9.50 7.99 0.98
N MET A 161 -8.51 7.41 1.62
CA MET A 161 -8.58 6.19 2.42
C MET A 161 -8.34 6.55 3.88
N ASP A 162 -9.35 6.35 4.74
CA ASP A 162 -9.23 6.55 6.19
C ASP A 162 -9.22 5.20 6.90
N TYR A 163 -8.23 5.00 7.76
CA TYR A 163 -8.09 3.80 8.58
C TYR A 163 -8.38 4.13 10.04
N ARG A 164 -9.18 3.27 10.68
CA ARG A 164 -9.50 3.39 12.11
C ARG A 164 -9.47 2.01 12.74
N VAL A 165 -8.71 1.88 13.85
CA VAL A 165 -8.62 0.64 14.62
C VAL A 165 -8.72 0.95 16.10
N SER A 166 -9.47 0.13 16.83
CA SER A 166 -9.51 0.11 18.29
C SER A 166 -9.16 -1.29 18.81
N THR A 167 -8.66 -1.35 20.03
CA THR A 167 -8.26 -2.59 20.71
C THR A 167 -8.70 -2.59 22.15
N ASP A 168 -8.91 -3.78 22.71
CA ASP A 168 -9.21 -4.01 24.14
C ASP A 168 -7.97 -4.35 24.97
N GLU A 169 -6.83 -4.68 24.33
CA GLU A 169 -5.55 -4.95 24.95
C GLU A 169 -4.44 -4.20 24.20
N ASP A 170 -3.32 -3.89 24.88
CA ASP A 170 -2.14 -3.29 24.22
C ASP A 170 -1.64 -4.21 23.11
N THR A 171 -1.43 -3.66 21.93
CA THR A 171 -0.91 -4.38 20.77
C THR A 171 -0.04 -3.47 19.92
N ILE A 172 0.55 -3.99 18.86
CA ILE A 172 1.23 -3.19 17.84
C ILE A 172 0.39 -3.15 16.57
N ILE A 173 0.44 -2.02 15.84
CA ILE A 173 -0.32 -1.84 14.61
C ILE A 173 0.47 -1.02 13.60
N ASN A 174 0.48 -1.48 12.36
CA ASN A 174 0.97 -0.75 11.21
C ASN A 174 0.09 -1.10 10.01
N LEU A 175 -0.51 -0.12 9.37
CA LEU A 175 -1.51 -0.34 8.32
C LEU A 175 -1.12 0.42 7.06
N THR A 176 -1.37 -0.20 5.91
CA THR A 176 -1.20 0.42 4.60
C THR A 176 -2.16 -0.17 3.57
N ASN A 177 -2.18 0.41 2.37
CA ASN A 177 -2.76 -0.19 1.18
C ASN A 177 -1.63 -0.50 0.19
N HIS A 178 -1.63 -1.72 -0.35
CA HIS A 178 -0.57 -2.25 -1.22
C HIS A 178 -0.96 -2.16 -2.70
N THR A 179 -1.52 -1.02 -3.13
CA THR A 179 -1.81 -0.80 -4.54
C THR A 179 -0.52 -0.62 -5.34
N TYR A 180 -0.37 -1.43 -6.38
CA TYR A 180 0.65 -1.22 -7.40
C TYR A 180 0.11 -0.31 -8.48
N PHE A 181 0.74 0.85 -8.65
CA PHE A 181 0.39 1.83 -9.67
C PHE A 181 1.15 1.56 -10.96
N ASN A 182 0.46 1.73 -12.09
CA ASN A 182 1.04 1.85 -13.41
C ASN A 182 0.26 2.93 -14.18
N LEU A 183 0.79 4.15 -14.17
CA LEU A 183 0.11 5.31 -14.76
C LEU A 183 0.04 5.26 -16.30
N ASP A 184 0.73 4.30 -16.93
CA ASP A 184 0.64 4.02 -18.37
C ASP A 184 -0.51 3.07 -18.73
N GLY A 185 -1.11 2.41 -17.71
CA GLY A 185 -2.13 1.39 -17.88
C GLY A 185 -1.59 0.04 -18.35
N GLY A 186 -0.26 -0.17 -18.31
CA GLY A 186 0.39 -1.44 -18.69
C GLY A 186 1.86 -1.27 -19.06
N GLY A 187 2.56 -2.41 -19.27
CA GLY A 187 4.00 -2.45 -19.47
C GLY A 187 4.77 -2.14 -18.20
N ASN A 188 6.08 -1.85 -18.31
CA ASN A 188 6.91 -1.54 -17.14
C ASN A 188 6.81 -0.05 -16.73
N VAL A 189 7.08 0.21 -15.45
CA VAL A 189 6.96 1.55 -14.86
C VAL A 189 8.27 2.35 -14.85
N LEU A 190 9.37 1.82 -15.37
CA LEU A 190 10.70 2.41 -15.23
C LEU A 190 10.84 3.80 -15.86
N GLY A 191 10.02 4.12 -16.88
CA GLY A 191 9.96 5.44 -17.50
C GLY A 191 9.10 6.46 -16.76
N GLN A 192 8.26 6.00 -15.83
CA GLN A 192 7.38 6.89 -15.06
C GLN A 192 8.19 7.67 -14.03
N LYS A 193 7.83 8.95 -13.85
CA LYS A 193 8.55 9.85 -12.96
C LYS A 193 7.95 9.80 -11.56
N LEU A 194 8.82 9.74 -10.55
CA LEU A 194 8.46 9.78 -9.15
C LEU A 194 9.25 10.87 -8.43
N ARG A 195 8.57 11.60 -7.55
CA ARG A 195 9.16 12.46 -6.54
C ARG A 195 8.68 11.99 -5.15
N ILE A 196 9.61 11.89 -4.20
CA ILE A 196 9.31 11.60 -2.79
C ILE A 196 9.82 12.76 -1.94
N TYR A 197 8.98 13.24 -1.04
CA TYR A 197 9.30 14.34 -0.12
C TYR A 197 9.95 13.78 1.15
N ALA A 198 11.18 13.28 0.99
CA ALA A 198 11.96 12.67 2.05
C ALA A 198 13.45 12.95 1.82
N SER A 199 14.13 13.42 2.86
CA SER A 199 15.58 13.66 2.86
C SER A 199 16.37 12.44 3.32
N ASN A 200 15.69 11.43 3.89
CA ASN A 200 16.33 10.22 4.42
C ASN A 200 15.50 8.98 4.08
N TYR A 201 16.17 7.82 4.14
CA TYR A 201 15.57 6.50 4.01
C TYR A 201 16.14 5.54 5.06
N LEU A 202 15.47 4.42 5.31
CA LEU A 202 15.96 3.37 6.19
C LEU A 202 16.90 2.45 5.40
N GLU A 203 18.12 2.22 5.91
CA GLU A 203 19.01 1.22 5.36
C GLU A 203 18.42 -0.17 5.53
N GLY A 204 18.31 -0.94 4.43
CA GLY A 204 17.85 -2.32 4.44
C GLY A 204 18.99 -3.33 4.50
N ASN A 205 18.76 -4.48 5.12
CA ASN A 205 19.63 -5.64 5.06
C ASN A 205 19.20 -6.62 3.93
N ASN A 206 19.90 -7.73 3.75
CA ASN A 206 19.60 -8.73 2.70
C ASN A 206 18.22 -9.39 2.82
N GLU A 207 17.54 -9.24 3.94
CA GLU A 207 16.16 -9.71 4.16
C GLU A 207 15.14 -8.57 3.96
N THR A 208 15.59 -7.42 3.45
CA THR A 208 14.81 -6.18 3.31
C THR A 208 14.19 -5.67 4.64
N CYS A 209 14.79 -6.07 5.78
CA CYS A 209 14.49 -5.48 7.08
C CYS A 209 15.40 -4.26 7.31
N PRO A 210 14.89 -3.18 7.93
CA PRO A 210 15.73 -2.06 8.35
C PRO A 210 16.83 -2.47 9.33
N THR A 211 18.03 -1.90 9.16
CA THR A 211 19.15 -2.10 10.08
C THR A 211 19.08 -1.21 11.33
N GLY A 212 18.09 -0.32 11.41
CA GLY A 212 18.01 0.76 12.41
C GLY A 212 18.61 2.07 11.92
N LYS A 213 19.48 2.05 10.91
CA LYS A 213 20.12 3.28 10.42
C LYS A 213 19.20 4.08 9.50
N ILE A 214 19.17 5.37 9.72
CA ILE A 214 18.52 6.36 8.86
C ILE A 214 19.62 7.06 8.07
N LEU A 215 19.62 6.88 6.74
CA LEU A 215 20.65 7.40 5.85
C LEU A 215 20.12 8.53 4.97
N PRO A 216 20.93 9.54 4.63
CA PRO A 216 20.55 10.58 3.70
C PRO A 216 20.38 10.03 2.29
N VAL A 217 19.42 10.57 1.55
CA VAL A 217 19.25 10.22 0.11
C VAL A 217 20.27 10.94 -0.78
N ASP A 218 20.83 12.03 -0.31
CA ASP A 218 21.71 12.93 -1.07
C ASP A 218 22.88 12.21 -1.71
N GLY A 219 23.11 12.45 -3.00
CA GLY A 219 24.21 11.84 -3.75
C GLY A 219 24.05 10.34 -4.02
N THR A 220 22.87 9.75 -3.75
CA THR A 220 22.61 8.31 -3.94
C THR A 220 21.48 8.07 -4.96
N PRO A 221 21.34 6.83 -5.49
CA PRO A 221 20.18 6.42 -6.28
C PRO A 221 18.84 6.57 -5.55
N MET A 222 18.86 6.67 -4.22
CA MET A 222 17.65 6.86 -3.40
C MET A 222 17.07 8.28 -3.48
N ASP A 223 17.75 9.25 -4.11
CA ASP A 223 17.31 10.65 -4.17
C ASP A 223 16.20 10.86 -5.20
N PHE A 224 14.96 10.96 -4.71
CA PHE A 224 13.76 11.31 -5.47
C PHE A 224 13.24 12.73 -5.16
N ARG A 225 13.98 13.56 -4.44
CA ARG A 225 13.53 14.90 -4.02
C ARG A 225 13.23 15.85 -5.17
N THR A 226 13.93 15.73 -6.28
CA THR A 226 13.73 16.58 -7.47
C THR A 226 12.83 15.95 -8.53
N GLY A 227 12.43 14.68 -8.33
CA GLY A 227 11.67 13.89 -9.29
C GLY A 227 12.55 13.34 -10.41
N LYS A 228 12.39 12.04 -10.69
CA LYS A 228 13.15 11.33 -11.72
C LYS A 228 12.39 10.09 -12.21
N PRO A 229 12.74 9.55 -13.41
CA PRO A 229 12.25 8.24 -13.81
C PRO A 229 12.66 7.15 -12.81
N LEU A 230 11.77 6.21 -12.53
CA LEU A 230 12.00 5.11 -11.59
C LEU A 230 13.23 4.26 -11.98
N GLY A 231 13.46 4.06 -13.27
CA GLY A 231 14.58 3.23 -13.77
C GLY A 231 15.91 3.95 -13.88
N ARG A 232 15.98 5.28 -13.67
CA ARG A 232 17.17 6.09 -14.03
C ARG A 232 18.49 5.61 -13.43
N ASP A 233 18.45 5.17 -12.16
CA ASP A 233 19.68 4.90 -11.40
C ASP A 233 19.77 3.42 -10.94
N LEU A 234 19.01 2.49 -11.54
CA LEU A 234 19.00 1.08 -11.11
C LEU A 234 20.27 0.33 -11.46
N ASP A 235 20.93 0.69 -12.57
CA ASP A 235 22.13 -0.01 -13.09
C ASP A 235 23.45 0.50 -12.49
N THR A 236 23.40 1.27 -11.41
CA THR A 236 24.59 1.87 -10.79
C THR A 236 25.40 0.91 -9.92
N GLY A 237 24.90 -0.31 -9.67
CA GLY A 237 25.50 -1.26 -8.74
C GLY A 237 25.38 -0.84 -7.27
N PHE A 238 24.49 0.11 -6.97
CA PHE A 238 24.27 0.56 -5.60
C PHE A 238 23.70 -0.58 -4.75
N TYR A 239 24.37 -0.89 -3.63
CA TYR A 239 24.07 -2.06 -2.82
C TYR A 239 22.58 -2.16 -2.43
N GLN A 240 21.97 -1.05 -2.00
CA GLN A 240 20.58 -1.07 -1.54
C GLN A 240 19.60 -1.46 -2.65
N THR A 241 19.78 -0.99 -3.88
CA THR A 241 18.94 -1.41 -5.02
C THR A 241 19.25 -2.84 -5.46
N THR A 242 20.51 -3.24 -5.42
CA THR A 242 20.93 -4.59 -5.81
C THR A 242 20.37 -5.66 -4.87
N MET A 243 20.46 -5.45 -3.55
CA MET A 243 19.98 -6.41 -2.56
C MET A 243 18.45 -6.56 -2.57
N ALA A 244 17.73 -5.52 -3.00
CA ALA A 244 16.27 -5.53 -3.14
C ALA A 244 15.79 -6.17 -4.47
N GLY A 245 16.61 -6.95 -5.15
CA GLY A 245 16.27 -7.63 -6.40
C GLY A 245 16.43 -6.76 -7.65
N GLY A 246 17.28 -5.73 -7.57
CA GLY A 246 17.58 -4.82 -8.68
C GLY A 246 16.60 -3.67 -8.83
N GLY A 247 15.92 -3.28 -7.75
CA GLY A 247 14.97 -2.17 -7.73
C GLY A 247 14.88 -1.54 -6.34
N PHE A 248 13.85 -0.76 -6.09
CA PHE A 248 13.59 -0.19 -4.78
C PHE A 248 12.67 -1.11 -3.97
N ASP A 249 12.95 -1.26 -2.68
CA ASP A 249 12.08 -1.84 -1.65
C ASP A 249 12.48 -1.23 -0.30
N HIS A 250 12.24 0.09 -0.16
CA HIS A 250 12.79 0.87 0.95
C HIS A 250 11.76 1.82 1.53
N CYS A 251 11.79 1.96 2.86
CA CYS A 251 11.00 2.95 3.57
C CYS A 251 11.74 4.30 3.62
N TYR A 252 11.12 5.32 3.08
CA TYR A 252 11.57 6.71 3.15
C TYR A 252 11.01 7.39 4.39
N VAL A 253 11.85 8.16 5.08
CA VAL A 253 11.48 8.99 6.24
C VAL A 253 10.93 10.31 5.73
N LEU A 254 9.63 10.53 5.86
CA LEU A 254 8.97 11.68 5.25
C LEU A 254 9.31 13.00 5.93
N ASP A 255 9.64 14.02 5.12
CA ASP A 255 9.84 15.40 5.57
C ASP A 255 8.46 16.04 5.84
N ARG A 256 7.97 15.88 7.08
CA ARG A 256 6.66 16.39 7.46
C ARG A 256 6.79 17.75 8.15
N PRO A 257 6.03 18.77 7.70
CA PRO A 257 5.95 20.03 8.45
C PRO A 257 5.41 19.79 9.86
N ARG A 258 6.03 20.43 10.84
CA ARG A 258 5.62 20.32 12.25
C ARG A 258 4.16 20.74 12.42
N GLY A 259 3.33 19.88 13.04
CA GLY A 259 1.91 20.13 13.28
C GLY A 259 0.99 19.90 12.07
N ALA A 260 1.51 19.43 10.93
CA ALA A 260 0.68 19.09 9.79
C ALA A 260 -0.22 17.88 10.11
N SER A 261 -1.52 18.04 9.88
CA SER A 261 -2.50 16.94 10.00
C SER A 261 -2.32 15.90 8.89
N GLN A 262 -1.90 16.33 7.70
CA GLN A 262 -1.56 15.53 6.54
C GLN A 262 -0.52 16.29 5.71
N SER A 263 0.40 15.60 5.04
CA SER A 263 1.42 16.23 4.18
C SER A 263 1.54 15.52 2.84
N LEU A 264 1.90 16.28 1.80
CA LEU A 264 2.28 15.76 0.50
C LEU A 264 3.53 14.90 0.69
N CYS A 265 3.45 13.61 0.33
CA CYS A 265 4.54 12.66 0.53
C CYS A 265 5.16 12.17 -0.77
N ALA A 266 4.36 12.09 -1.85
CA ALA A 266 4.86 11.67 -3.15
C ALA A 266 4.09 12.33 -4.29
N TRP A 267 4.72 12.36 -5.46
CA TRP A 267 4.11 12.72 -6.74
C TRP A 267 4.67 11.81 -7.84
N ALA A 268 3.76 11.18 -8.57
CA ALA A 268 4.11 10.34 -9.71
C ALA A 268 3.46 10.87 -10.99
N SER A 269 4.09 10.66 -12.14
CA SER A 269 3.53 11.04 -13.44
C SER A 269 3.99 10.15 -14.58
N SER A 270 3.13 10.03 -15.59
CA SER A 270 3.42 9.40 -16.86
C SER A 270 3.41 10.45 -17.98
N ASP A 271 4.49 10.49 -18.76
CA ASP A 271 4.54 11.32 -19.99
C ASP A 271 3.71 10.69 -21.13
N LYS A 272 3.43 9.38 -21.06
CA LYS A 272 2.68 8.64 -22.09
C LYS A 272 1.17 8.95 -22.05
N THR A 273 0.57 8.91 -20.85
CA THR A 273 -0.87 9.15 -20.65
C THR A 273 -1.19 10.58 -20.25
N GLY A 274 -0.18 11.33 -19.80
CA GLY A 274 -0.35 12.64 -19.17
C GLY A 274 -1.04 12.59 -17.81
N ILE A 275 -1.16 11.39 -17.20
CA ILE A 275 -1.68 11.22 -15.84
C ILE A 275 -0.62 11.60 -14.85
N SER A 276 -1.02 12.31 -13.80
CA SER A 276 -0.22 12.50 -12.60
C SER A 276 -1.04 12.28 -11.34
N MET A 277 -0.36 11.80 -10.29
CA MET A 277 -0.91 11.48 -8.99
C MET A 277 -0.12 12.19 -7.90
N LYS A 278 -0.80 12.92 -7.03
CA LYS A 278 -0.25 13.41 -5.77
C LYS A 278 -0.75 12.55 -4.63
N MET A 279 0.17 12.12 -3.77
CA MET A 279 -0.15 11.34 -2.57
C MET A 279 0.11 12.16 -1.32
N TYR A 280 -0.85 12.13 -0.40
CA TYR A 280 -0.77 12.77 0.90
C TYR A 280 -1.00 11.74 2.00
N THR A 281 -0.36 11.92 3.16
CA THR A 281 -0.51 10.97 4.28
C THR A 281 -0.32 11.63 5.64
N THR A 282 -0.86 10.96 6.66
CA THR A 282 -0.59 11.23 8.09
C THR A 282 0.57 10.40 8.62
N GLN A 283 1.09 9.43 7.84
CA GLN A 283 2.10 8.48 8.27
C GLN A 283 3.52 9.10 8.28
N PRO A 284 4.44 8.57 9.10
CA PRO A 284 5.82 9.06 9.18
C PRO A 284 6.70 8.59 8.03
N GLY A 285 6.34 7.50 7.35
CA GLY A 285 7.11 6.88 6.28
C GLY A 285 6.29 6.52 5.06
N ILE A 286 7.00 6.24 3.98
CA ILE A 286 6.46 5.69 2.74
C ILE A 286 7.42 4.65 2.18
N GLN A 287 6.92 3.43 1.99
CA GLN A 287 7.65 2.39 1.27
C GLN A 287 7.54 2.64 -0.23
N LEU A 288 8.65 2.67 -0.93
CA LEU A 288 8.71 2.55 -2.39
C LEU A 288 9.11 1.12 -2.73
N TYR A 289 8.24 0.41 -3.41
CA TYR A 289 8.53 -0.90 -4.00
C TYR A 289 8.26 -0.87 -5.50
N THR A 290 9.26 -1.23 -6.31
CA THR A 290 9.17 -1.16 -7.77
C THR A 290 8.71 -2.45 -8.44
N GLY A 291 8.04 -3.34 -7.70
CA GLY A 291 7.52 -4.58 -8.26
C GLY A 291 8.61 -5.55 -8.72
N ASN A 292 9.72 -5.62 -7.96
CA ASN A 292 10.95 -6.33 -8.32
C ASN A 292 10.74 -7.84 -8.52
N PHE A 293 9.67 -8.40 -7.93
CA PHE A 293 9.34 -9.82 -7.93
C PHE A 293 7.91 -10.13 -8.43
N LEU A 294 7.21 -9.16 -9.05
CA LEU A 294 5.85 -9.37 -9.56
C LEU A 294 5.74 -10.56 -10.53
N GLN A 295 6.79 -10.85 -11.30
CA GLN A 295 6.84 -12.01 -12.21
C GLN A 295 6.77 -13.37 -11.50
N ASN A 296 6.96 -13.41 -10.17
CA ASN A 296 6.86 -14.63 -9.38
C ASN A 296 5.42 -14.91 -8.88
N CYS A 297 4.48 -14.01 -9.16
CA CYS A 297 3.08 -14.21 -8.81
C CYS A 297 2.54 -15.47 -9.50
N PRO A 298 1.87 -16.38 -8.78
CA PRO A 298 1.34 -17.60 -9.37
C PRO A 298 0.13 -17.37 -10.27
N SER A 299 -0.49 -16.19 -10.17
CA SER A 299 -1.71 -15.82 -10.88
C SER A 299 -1.44 -14.81 -12.00
N PRO A 300 -2.18 -14.88 -13.11
CA PRO A 300 -2.09 -13.85 -14.14
C PRO A 300 -2.63 -12.52 -13.64
N GLY A 301 -2.12 -11.44 -14.20
CA GLY A 301 -2.69 -10.13 -14.06
C GLY A 301 -3.96 -9.94 -14.92
N LYS A 302 -4.45 -8.71 -14.97
CA LYS A 302 -5.63 -8.32 -15.74
C LYS A 302 -5.47 -8.66 -17.23
N GLY A 303 -6.58 -9.07 -17.87
CA GLY A 303 -6.57 -9.55 -19.25
C GLY A 303 -5.91 -10.91 -19.42
N GLY A 304 -5.65 -11.65 -18.35
CA GLY A 304 -4.98 -12.96 -18.38
C GLY A 304 -3.47 -12.87 -18.70
N VAL A 305 -2.87 -11.68 -18.63
CA VAL A 305 -1.46 -11.46 -18.95
C VAL A 305 -0.61 -11.72 -17.69
N PRO A 306 0.50 -12.49 -17.75
CA PRO A 306 1.39 -12.66 -16.62
C PRO A 306 1.88 -11.31 -16.06
N LEU A 307 2.02 -11.23 -14.74
CA LEU A 307 2.66 -10.08 -14.11
C LEU A 307 4.16 -10.07 -14.46
N GLU A 308 4.69 -8.90 -14.75
CA GLU A 308 6.10 -8.73 -15.12
C GLU A 308 6.87 -7.98 -14.05
N LYS A 309 8.17 -8.25 -13.98
CA LYS A 309 9.09 -7.43 -13.19
C LYS A 309 8.95 -5.96 -13.58
N TYR A 310 8.80 -5.09 -12.60
CA TYR A 310 8.54 -3.65 -12.79
C TYR A 310 7.20 -3.34 -13.49
N GLY A 311 6.25 -4.26 -13.51
CA GLY A 311 4.91 -4.02 -14.07
C GLY A 311 4.06 -3.03 -13.28
N GLY A 312 4.46 -2.71 -12.04
CA GLY A 312 3.82 -1.73 -11.16
C GLY A 312 4.76 -1.27 -10.07
N PHE A 313 4.50 -0.11 -9.48
CA PHE A 313 5.20 0.36 -8.28
C PHE A 313 4.20 0.61 -7.14
N ALA A 314 4.55 0.20 -5.92
CA ALA A 314 3.77 0.47 -4.73
C ALA A 314 4.34 1.67 -3.96
N LEU A 315 3.44 2.48 -3.41
CA LEU A 315 3.72 3.59 -2.50
C LEU A 315 2.91 3.37 -1.22
N GLU A 316 3.52 2.72 -0.25
CA GLU A 316 2.85 2.27 0.96
C GLU A 316 3.11 3.27 2.10
N THR A 317 2.14 4.12 2.39
CA THR A 317 2.25 5.06 3.51
C THR A 317 2.00 4.33 4.82
N GLN A 318 2.99 4.30 5.71
CA GLN A 318 3.02 3.44 6.90
C GLN A 318 3.96 3.98 7.99
N HIS A 319 3.96 3.32 9.16
CA HIS A 319 5.07 3.41 10.10
C HIS A 319 6.28 2.64 9.58
N PHE A 320 7.43 2.82 10.20
CA PHE A 320 8.66 2.16 9.75
C PHE A 320 8.56 0.64 9.95
N PRO A 321 9.02 -0.16 8.98
CA PRO A 321 9.13 -1.61 9.17
C PRO A 321 9.98 -1.96 10.38
N CYS A 322 9.74 -3.11 10.99
CA CYS A 322 10.49 -3.61 12.16
C CYS A 322 10.55 -2.64 13.37
N SER A 323 9.66 -1.63 13.45
CA SER A 323 9.67 -0.65 14.57
C SER A 323 9.68 -1.29 15.97
N PRO A 324 9.06 -2.45 16.23
CA PRO A 324 9.16 -3.07 17.55
C PRO A 324 10.58 -3.46 17.99
N SER A 325 11.49 -3.69 17.03
CA SER A 325 12.91 -4.01 17.27
C SER A 325 13.80 -2.77 17.38
N HIS A 326 13.26 -1.58 17.05
CA HIS A 326 14.01 -0.32 16.96
C HIS A 326 13.34 0.77 17.80
N PRO A 327 13.74 0.91 19.11
CA PRO A 327 13.14 1.89 20.01
C PRO A 327 13.25 3.35 19.55
N GLU A 328 14.22 3.65 18.68
CA GLU A 328 14.44 4.96 18.06
C GLU A 328 13.42 5.29 16.97
N PHE A 329 12.68 4.30 16.46
CA PHE A 329 11.64 4.52 15.46
C PHE A 329 10.33 4.99 16.10
N PRO A 330 9.45 5.66 15.34
CA PRO A 330 8.12 6.01 15.83
C PRO A 330 7.37 4.77 16.34
N THR A 331 6.80 4.87 17.54
CA THR A 331 6.11 3.73 18.16
C THR A 331 4.90 3.28 17.35
N THR A 332 4.74 1.96 17.23
CA THR A 332 3.58 1.31 16.63
C THR A 332 2.62 0.71 17.68
N VAL A 333 2.86 0.97 18.97
CA VAL A 333 2.03 0.47 20.06
C VAL A 333 0.67 1.18 20.06
N LEU A 334 -0.40 0.40 19.97
CA LEU A 334 -1.77 0.82 20.21
C LEU A 334 -2.19 0.37 21.60
N ARG A 335 -2.41 1.32 22.49
CA ARG A 335 -2.83 1.05 23.87
C ARG A 335 -4.30 0.64 23.95
N ALA A 336 -4.63 -0.22 24.90
CA ALA A 336 -6.01 -0.61 25.23
C ALA A 336 -6.93 0.61 25.36
N GLY A 337 -8.10 0.57 24.76
CA GLY A 337 -9.08 1.65 24.76
C GLY A 337 -8.71 2.87 23.91
N LYS A 338 -7.53 2.90 23.27
CA LYS A 338 -7.16 3.95 22.33
C LYS A 338 -7.59 3.61 20.91
N VAL A 339 -7.63 4.62 20.07
CA VAL A 339 -8.02 4.48 18.65
C VAL A 339 -6.87 4.96 17.77
N PHE A 340 -6.33 4.05 16.97
CA PHE A 340 -5.45 4.40 15.87
C PHE A 340 -6.25 5.07 14.75
N ARG A 341 -5.68 6.12 14.15
CA ARG A 341 -6.23 6.80 12.98
C ARG A 341 -5.12 7.14 12.02
N ALA A 342 -5.32 6.81 10.76
CA ALA A 342 -4.42 7.20 9.68
C ALA A 342 -5.23 7.50 8.42
N ASN A 343 -4.63 8.23 7.51
CA ASN A 343 -5.21 8.40 6.18
C ASN A 343 -4.12 8.48 5.10
N THR A 344 -4.54 8.08 3.89
CA THR A 344 -3.82 8.25 2.64
C THR A 344 -4.77 8.86 1.63
N THR A 345 -4.34 9.89 0.93
CA THR A 345 -5.15 10.58 -0.08
C THR A 345 -4.41 10.60 -1.41
N LEU A 346 -5.08 10.14 -2.46
CA LEU A 346 -4.60 10.13 -3.85
C LEU A 346 -5.39 11.17 -4.64
N ARG A 347 -4.71 12.13 -5.25
CA ARG A 347 -5.34 13.10 -6.13
C ARG A 347 -4.78 12.98 -7.53
N PHE A 348 -5.68 12.77 -8.49
CA PHE A 348 -5.32 12.54 -9.90
C PHE A 348 -5.57 13.79 -10.74
N PHE A 349 -4.68 14.00 -11.71
CA PHE A 349 -4.73 15.08 -12.68
C PHE A 349 -4.40 14.54 -14.05
N THR A 350 -4.94 15.19 -15.10
CA THR A 350 -4.61 14.90 -16.50
C THR A 350 -4.35 16.18 -17.27
N GLY A 351 -3.41 16.17 -18.21
CA GLY A 351 -3.06 17.30 -19.08
C GLY A 351 -2.20 18.37 -18.38
N ARG A 352 -2.24 19.63 -18.89
CA ARG A 352 -1.37 20.74 -18.46
C ARG A 352 -1.55 21.23 -17.01
N GLN A 353 -2.47 20.66 -16.25
CA GLN A 353 -2.62 20.93 -14.79
C GLN A 353 -1.52 20.24 -13.96
N CYS A 354 -0.67 19.46 -14.58
CA CYS A 354 0.61 19.05 -13.99
C CYS A 354 1.47 20.30 -13.80
N GLY A 355 1.50 20.86 -12.60
CA GLY A 355 2.58 21.78 -12.24
C GLY A 355 3.91 21.10 -12.58
N ARG A 356 4.84 21.83 -13.23
CA ARG A 356 6.18 21.28 -13.53
C ARG A 356 6.80 20.73 -12.25
N LEU A 357 7.45 19.57 -12.38
CA LEU A 357 8.32 18.95 -11.36
C LEU A 357 9.31 19.97 -10.80
#